data_38560298957694bbb61fa4d7c6b9c122
#
_entry.id   38560298957694bbb61fa4d7c6b9c122
#
_cell.length_a   1.000
_cell.length_b   1.000
_cell.length_c   1.000
_cell.angle_alpha   90.00
_cell.angle_beta   90.00
_cell.angle_gamma   90.00
#
_symmetry.space_group_name_H-M   'P 1'
#
loop_
_entity.id
_entity.type
_entity.pdbx_description
1 polymer ?
#
loop_
_entity_poly.entity_id
_entity_poly.type
_entity_poly.pdbx_seq_one_letter_code
_entity_poly.pdbx_strand_id
1 'polypeptide(L)'
;PDEQIRVLVDDDATRENIIKSMRQLFLQADDNDVVMVYFSGHGLPGSFLPFDFDGFNYKLYHDDIKQVFEETNAKHKLCLADACHSGTMLAMRAPLNRTLQNYYEAFENSSGGTALLLSSKGDEYSLEDMGLRQGIFSHFLIRGLKGEADLNRDKIISVQELYDFVSQKVRAYTANAQSPTLSGNFDPNMPVGALRY
;
A
#
# COMPACT_ATOMS: atom_id res chain seq x y z
N PRO A 1 -17.80 -0.68 -9.64
CA PRO A 1 -18.90 0.26 -9.38
C PRO A 1 -18.47 1.27 -8.31
N ASP A 2 -18.96 2.51 -8.39
CA ASP A 2 -18.57 3.58 -7.44
C ASP A 2 -18.95 3.25 -5.99
N GLU A 3 -19.96 2.39 -5.80
CA GLU A 3 -20.41 1.91 -4.50
C GLU A 3 -19.37 1.04 -3.77
N GLN A 4 -18.42 0.46 -4.52
CA GLN A 4 -17.33 -0.37 -3.99
C GLN A 4 -16.04 0.43 -3.73
N ILE A 5 -16.09 1.74 -3.86
CA ILE A 5 -14.94 2.62 -3.62
C ILE A 5 -15.28 3.60 -2.51
N ARG A 6 -14.37 3.73 -1.54
CA ARG A 6 -14.40 4.78 -0.52
C ARG A 6 -13.14 5.61 -0.64
N VAL A 7 -13.31 6.92 -0.79
CA VAL A 7 -12.22 7.89 -0.80
C VAL A 7 -12.36 8.75 0.45
N LEU A 8 -11.31 8.79 1.25
CA LEU A 8 -11.22 9.64 2.43
C LEU A 8 -10.06 10.60 2.21
N VAL A 9 -10.31 11.89 2.33
CA VAL A 9 -9.30 12.93 2.12
C VAL A 9 -9.38 13.95 3.26
N ASP A 10 -8.26 14.56 3.56
CA ASP A 10 -8.14 15.60 4.57
C ASP A 10 -8.80 15.18 5.91
N ASP A 11 -9.70 16.00 6.44
CA ASP A 11 -10.36 15.80 7.74
C ASP A 11 -11.29 14.58 7.82
N ASP A 12 -11.67 14.00 6.70
CA ASP A 12 -12.36 12.72 6.66
C ASP A 12 -11.42 11.51 6.84
N ALA A 13 -10.12 11.68 6.54
CA ALA A 13 -9.12 10.61 6.62
C ALA A 13 -8.58 10.39 8.05
N THR A 14 -9.48 10.33 9.02
CA THR A 14 -9.15 9.99 10.42
C THR A 14 -8.94 8.50 10.59
N ARG A 15 -8.18 8.09 11.63
CA ARG A 15 -7.96 6.68 11.94
C ARG A 15 -9.28 5.90 12.05
N GLU A 16 -10.25 6.46 12.78
CA GLU A 16 -11.54 5.82 12.99
C GLU A 16 -12.31 5.64 11.68
N ASN A 17 -12.39 6.69 10.86
CA ASN A 17 -13.08 6.65 9.58
C ASN A 17 -12.45 5.67 8.60
N ILE A 18 -11.12 5.59 8.59
CA ILE A 18 -10.39 4.63 7.74
C ILE A 18 -10.77 3.20 8.14
N ILE A 19 -10.63 2.83 9.41
CA ILE A 19 -10.94 1.46 9.89
C ILE A 19 -12.43 1.13 9.66
N LYS A 20 -13.33 2.07 9.96
CA LYS A 20 -14.78 1.90 9.74
C LYS A 20 -15.10 1.67 8.27
N SER A 21 -14.54 2.48 7.39
CA SER A 21 -14.78 2.38 5.94
C SER A 21 -14.23 1.08 5.36
N MET A 22 -13.05 0.65 5.81
CA MET A 22 -12.48 -0.65 5.44
C MET A 22 -13.42 -1.79 5.85
N ARG A 23 -13.87 -1.82 7.11
CA ARG A 23 -14.79 -2.85 7.58
C ARG A 23 -16.11 -2.84 6.82
N GLN A 24 -16.73 -1.68 6.64
CA GLN A 24 -17.99 -1.56 5.91
C GLN A 24 -17.91 -2.07 4.48
N LEU A 25 -16.77 -1.85 3.81
CA LEU A 25 -16.59 -2.25 2.43
C LEU A 25 -16.15 -3.72 2.32
N PHE A 26 -15.18 -4.14 3.12
CA PHE A 26 -14.53 -5.45 2.98
C PHE A 26 -15.36 -6.61 3.53
N LEU A 27 -16.27 -6.35 4.49
CA LEU A 27 -17.20 -7.39 4.96
C LEU A 27 -18.27 -7.75 3.93
N GLN A 28 -18.40 -6.96 2.85
CA GLN A 28 -19.29 -7.28 1.74
C GLN A 28 -18.63 -8.16 0.67
N ALA A 29 -17.31 -8.33 0.76
CA ALA A 29 -16.54 -9.10 -0.21
C ALA A 29 -16.66 -10.62 0.05
N ASP A 30 -16.71 -11.37 -1.04
CA ASP A 30 -16.67 -12.83 -1.02
C ASP A 30 -15.29 -13.38 -1.43
N ASP A 31 -15.16 -14.70 -1.54
CA ASP A 31 -13.91 -15.38 -1.83
C ASP A 31 -13.36 -15.14 -3.25
N ASN A 32 -14.16 -14.57 -4.15
CA ASN A 32 -13.75 -14.22 -5.51
C ASN A 32 -13.34 -12.76 -5.65
N ASP A 33 -13.53 -11.97 -4.59
CA ASP A 33 -13.22 -10.54 -4.60
C ASP A 33 -11.76 -10.24 -4.25
N VAL A 34 -11.29 -9.09 -4.71
CA VAL A 34 -10.04 -8.46 -4.27
C VAL A 34 -10.38 -7.25 -3.42
N VAL A 35 -9.97 -7.24 -2.18
CA VAL A 35 -10.06 -6.05 -1.32
C VAL A 35 -8.74 -5.29 -1.35
N MET A 36 -8.82 -3.98 -1.50
CA MET A 36 -7.66 -3.12 -1.65
C MET A 36 -7.72 -1.91 -0.73
N VAL A 37 -6.62 -1.63 -0.06
CA VAL A 37 -6.35 -0.35 0.62
C VAL A 37 -5.25 0.37 -0.15
N TYR A 38 -5.47 1.64 -0.45
CA TYR A 38 -4.44 2.55 -0.90
C TYR A 38 -4.29 3.68 0.12
N PHE A 39 -3.09 3.86 0.63
CA PHE A 39 -2.76 4.97 1.53
C PHE A 39 -1.70 5.86 0.88
N SER A 40 -1.94 7.17 0.87
CA SER A 40 -0.95 8.17 0.46
C SER A 40 -0.84 9.23 1.56
N GLY A 41 0.37 9.43 2.08
CA GLY A 41 0.59 10.37 3.19
C GLY A 41 1.89 10.10 3.93
N HIS A 42 1.89 10.42 5.20
CA HIS A 42 3.05 10.21 6.06
C HIS A 42 2.98 8.85 6.77
N GLY A 43 4.14 8.30 7.08
CA GLY A 43 4.28 7.06 7.81
C GLY A 43 5.39 7.11 8.85
N LEU A 44 5.28 6.21 9.82
CA LEU A 44 6.33 5.86 10.77
C LEU A 44 6.51 4.34 10.75
N PRO A 45 7.62 3.81 11.25
CA PRO A 45 7.80 2.38 11.34
C PRO A 45 6.60 1.71 12.02
N GLY A 46 5.91 0.81 11.29
CA GLY A 46 4.76 0.07 11.77
C GLY A 46 3.41 0.83 11.76
N SER A 47 3.35 2.04 11.21
CA SER A 47 2.10 2.81 11.16
C SER A 47 2.05 3.85 10.05
N PHE A 48 0.85 4.13 9.57
CA PHE A 48 0.52 5.31 8.79
C PHE A 48 0.03 6.42 9.72
N LEU A 49 0.12 7.67 9.25
CA LEU A 49 -0.29 8.86 10.00
C LEU A 49 -1.54 9.47 9.35
N PRO A 50 -2.74 9.14 9.87
CA PRO A 50 -3.99 9.75 9.43
C PRO A 50 -4.04 11.26 9.73
N PHE A 51 -5.07 11.93 9.23
CA PHE A 51 -5.24 13.36 9.40
C PHE A 51 -5.32 13.80 10.87
N ASP A 52 -5.93 12.97 11.72
CA ASP A 52 -6.09 13.22 13.17
C ASP A 52 -4.88 12.86 14.03
N PHE A 53 -3.74 12.50 13.41
CA PHE A 53 -2.51 12.23 14.15
C PHE A 53 -1.99 13.49 14.84
N ASP A 54 -1.92 13.47 16.17
CA ASP A 54 -1.56 14.61 17.03
C ASP A 54 -0.08 14.64 17.45
N GLY A 55 0.74 13.78 16.87
CA GLY A 55 2.14 13.59 17.24
C GLY A 55 2.40 12.35 18.10
N PHE A 56 1.39 11.77 18.74
CA PHE A 56 1.48 10.60 19.61
C PHE A 56 0.36 9.60 19.37
N ASN A 57 -0.88 10.08 19.32
CA ASN A 57 -2.09 9.29 19.24
C ASN A 57 -2.59 9.17 17.80
N TYR A 58 -3.62 8.33 17.60
CA TYR A 58 -4.36 8.17 16.35
C TYR A 58 -3.52 7.64 15.16
N LYS A 59 -2.42 6.93 15.44
CA LYS A 59 -1.70 6.20 14.39
C LYS A 59 -2.58 5.07 13.86
N LEU A 60 -2.60 4.91 12.55
CA LEU A 60 -3.16 3.72 11.91
C LEU A 60 -2.06 2.66 11.87
N TYR A 61 -2.08 1.75 12.84
CA TYR A 61 -1.09 0.68 12.88
C TYR A 61 -1.33 -0.31 11.73
N HIS A 62 -0.26 -0.88 11.24
CA HIS A 62 -0.37 -1.90 10.21
C HIS A 62 -1.13 -3.13 10.71
N ASP A 63 -1.08 -3.41 12.01
CA ASP A 63 -1.90 -4.45 12.66
C ASP A 63 -3.41 -4.14 12.62
N ASP A 64 -3.81 -2.87 12.65
CA ASP A 64 -5.22 -2.48 12.47
C ASP A 64 -5.72 -2.90 11.07
N ILE A 65 -4.90 -2.66 10.02
CA ILE A 65 -5.21 -3.06 8.64
C ILE A 65 -5.24 -4.58 8.52
N LYS A 66 -4.26 -5.26 9.09
CA LYS A 66 -4.19 -6.71 9.11
C LYS A 66 -5.42 -7.31 9.76
N GLN A 67 -5.83 -6.80 10.92
CA GLN A 67 -7.03 -7.28 11.60
C GLN A 67 -8.26 -7.15 10.71
N VAL A 68 -8.46 -6.02 10.03
CA VAL A 68 -9.59 -5.86 9.11
C VAL A 68 -9.49 -6.83 7.91
N PHE A 69 -8.28 -7.07 7.40
CA PHE A 69 -8.06 -8.08 6.37
C PHE A 69 -8.37 -9.52 6.83
N GLU A 70 -8.16 -9.82 8.12
CA GLU A 70 -8.51 -11.14 8.69
C GLU A 70 -10.02 -11.30 8.87
N GLU A 71 -10.76 -10.21 9.07
CA GLU A 71 -12.21 -10.20 9.23
C GLU A 71 -12.97 -10.45 7.91
N THR A 72 -12.36 -10.21 6.73
CA THR A 72 -13.02 -10.37 5.41
C THR A 72 -12.89 -11.78 4.86
N ASN A 73 -13.90 -12.22 4.11
CA ASN A 73 -13.88 -13.49 3.37
C ASN A 73 -13.09 -13.43 2.06
N ALA A 74 -12.72 -12.24 1.58
CA ALA A 74 -11.94 -12.10 0.36
C ALA A 74 -10.63 -12.90 0.43
N LYS A 75 -10.34 -13.69 -0.59
CA LYS A 75 -9.07 -14.45 -0.67
C LYS A 75 -7.90 -13.56 -1.04
N HIS A 76 -8.15 -12.48 -1.78
CA HIS A 76 -7.12 -11.60 -2.31
C HIS A 76 -7.17 -10.25 -1.60
N LYS A 77 -6.07 -9.90 -0.94
CA LYS A 77 -5.96 -8.71 -0.11
C LYS A 77 -4.73 -7.91 -0.53
N LEU A 78 -4.90 -6.64 -0.83
CA LEU A 78 -3.83 -5.78 -1.34
C LEU A 78 -3.75 -4.50 -0.52
N CYS A 79 -2.59 -4.22 0.05
CA CYS A 79 -2.26 -2.95 0.64
C CYS A 79 -1.21 -2.25 -0.22
N LEU A 80 -1.54 -1.09 -0.72
CA LEU A 80 -0.66 -0.20 -1.48
C LEU A 80 -0.38 1.04 -0.63
N ALA A 81 0.87 1.40 -0.44
CA ALA A 81 1.18 2.58 0.34
C ALA A 81 2.27 3.44 -0.30
N ASP A 82 1.93 4.69 -0.58
CA ASP A 82 2.85 5.77 -0.88
C ASP A 82 3.03 6.63 0.37
N ALA A 83 3.86 6.11 1.28
CA ALA A 83 4.11 6.76 2.56
C ALA A 83 5.61 6.96 2.75
N CYS A 84 6.00 8.24 2.91
CA CYS A 84 7.36 8.59 3.27
C CYS A 84 7.60 8.29 4.75
N HIS A 85 8.74 7.73 5.08
CA HIS A 85 9.29 7.92 6.41
C HIS A 85 9.80 9.37 6.52
N SER A 86 8.92 10.34 6.68
CA SER A 86 9.30 11.73 6.93
C SER A 86 9.83 11.88 8.35
N GLY A 87 11.01 11.29 8.56
CA GLY A 87 11.76 11.33 9.83
C GLY A 87 12.58 12.59 10.01
N THR A 88 12.05 13.78 9.71
CA THR A 88 12.78 15.03 9.93
C THR A 88 12.09 15.98 10.89
N MET A 89 11.31 15.48 11.85
CA MET A 89 11.07 16.24 13.08
C MET A 89 10.92 15.28 14.24
N LEU A 90 11.95 15.25 15.08
CA LEU A 90 12.11 14.42 16.27
C LEU A 90 12.54 12.97 15.97
N ALA A 91 13.81 12.84 15.54
CA ALA A 91 14.51 11.58 15.54
C ALA A 91 14.73 11.08 16.97
N MET A 92 13.83 10.27 17.48
CA MET A 92 14.22 9.25 18.43
C MET A 92 14.76 8.08 17.61
N ARG A 93 16.09 7.94 17.61
CA ARG A 93 16.80 6.82 17.01
C ARG A 93 16.45 5.53 17.76
N ALA A 94 15.43 4.84 17.31
CA ALA A 94 15.32 3.41 17.57
C ALA A 94 16.00 2.66 16.40
N PRO A 95 16.67 1.52 16.63
CA PRO A 95 17.29 0.77 15.55
C PRO A 95 16.20 0.24 14.61
N LEU A 96 16.10 0.87 13.44
CA LEU A 96 15.06 0.70 12.43
C LEU A 96 14.89 -0.75 11.92
N ASN A 97 15.96 -1.54 11.96
CA ASN A 97 15.97 -2.86 11.32
C ASN A 97 15.11 -3.94 11.97
N ARG A 98 14.85 -3.87 13.28
CA ARG A 98 14.04 -4.90 13.97
C ARG A 98 12.54 -4.66 13.83
N THR A 99 12.10 -3.41 13.82
CA THR A 99 10.67 -3.07 13.79
C THR A 99 10.06 -3.31 12.43
N LEU A 100 10.82 -3.05 11.36
CA LEU A 100 10.40 -3.34 9.98
C LEU A 100 10.37 -4.83 9.67
N GLN A 101 11.36 -5.58 10.16
CA GLN A 101 11.42 -7.02 9.98
C GLN A 101 10.23 -7.70 10.68
N ASN A 102 9.90 -7.32 11.90
CA ASN A 102 8.71 -7.81 12.61
C ASN A 102 7.39 -7.43 11.91
N TYR A 103 7.38 -6.30 11.20
CA TYR A 103 6.24 -5.84 10.42
C TYR A 103 6.02 -6.70 9.17
N TYR A 104 7.07 -6.93 8.39
CA TYR A 104 6.98 -7.84 7.24
C TYR A 104 6.62 -9.26 7.66
N GLU A 105 7.19 -9.76 8.75
CA GLU A 105 6.87 -11.07 9.33
C GLU A 105 5.38 -11.16 9.74
N ALA A 106 4.77 -10.08 10.23
CA ALA A 106 3.35 -10.07 10.59
C ALA A 106 2.42 -10.21 9.38
N PHE A 107 2.77 -9.59 8.23
CA PHE A 107 2.03 -9.78 6.98
C PHE A 107 2.36 -11.12 6.29
N GLU A 108 3.61 -11.57 6.34
CA GLU A 108 4.04 -12.87 5.79
C GLU A 108 3.37 -14.05 6.48
N ASN A 109 3.08 -13.94 7.78
CA ASN A 109 2.38 -14.98 8.55
C ASN A 109 0.85 -14.94 8.41
N SER A 110 0.26 -14.00 7.66
CA SER A 110 -1.17 -14.01 7.40
C SER A 110 -1.52 -15.11 6.40
N SER A 111 -2.33 -16.09 6.82
CA SER A 111 -2.85 -17.11 5.94
C SER A 111 -3.85 -16.49 4.95
N GLY A 112 -3.54 -16.49 3.66
CA GLY A 112 -4.54 -16.19 2.65
C GLY A 112 -4.28 -15.04 1.71
N GLY A 113 -3.16 -15.02 0.97
CA GLY A 113 -3.00 -14.17 -0.20
C GLY A 113 -3.02 -12.67 0.07
N THR A 114 -2.24 -12.20 1.06
CA THR A 114 -2.08 -10.78 1.35
C THR A 114 -0.78 -10.27 0.75
N ALA A 115 -0.87 -9.29 -0.15
CA ALA A 115 0.26 -8.58 -0.73
C ALA A 115 0.35 -7.16 -0.19
N LEU A 116 1.57 -6.75 0.12
CA LEU A 116 1.90 -5.40 0.57
C LEU A 116 2.93 -4.80 -0.37
N LEU A 117 2.53 -3.77 -1.12
CA LEU A 117 3.38 -3.02 -2.03
C LEU A 117 3.61 -1.61 -1.48
N LEU A 118 4.84 -1.36 -1.07
CA LEU A 118 5.26 -0.09 -0.47
C LEU A 118 6.14 0.71 -1.43
N SER A 119 6.06 2.03 -1.31
CA SER A 119 6.77 2.98 -2.17
C SER A 119 8.29 2.95 -2.02
N SER A 120 8.82 2.56 -0.85
CA SER A 120 10.25 2.56 -0.56
C SER A 120 10.61 1.52 0.49
N LYS A 121 11.89 1.20 0.61
CA LYS A 121 12.42 0.46 1.75
C LYS A 121 12.35 1.29 3.02
N GLY A 122 12.44 0.62 4.17
CA GLY A 122 12.29 1.27 5.46
C GLY A 122 13.33 2.33 5.84
N ASP A 123 14.43 2.39 5.14
CA ASP A 123 15.50 3.35 5.30
C ASP A 123 15.57 4.38 4.16
N GLU A 124 14.68 4.26 3.19
CA GLU A 124 14.57 5.16 2.03
C GLU A 124 13.37 6.10 2.18
N TYR A 125 13.44 7.24 1.50
CA TYR A 125 12.31 8.18 1.40
C TYR A 125 11.49 7.87 0.15
N SER A 126 10.17 8.01 0.26
CA SER A 126 9.33 8.14 -0.93
C SER A 126 9.51 9.55 -1.48
N LEU A 127 9.87 9.66 -2.75
CA LEU A 127 10.19 10.93 -3.37
C LEU A 127 8.98 11.48 -4.12
N GLU A 128 8.87 12.81 -4.09
CA GLU A 128 7.91 13.57 -4.86
C GLU A 128 8.63 14.37 -5.95
N ASP A 129 7.99 14.53 -7.08
CA ASP A 129 8.45 15.39 -8.16
C ASP A 129 7.38 16.42 -8.47
N MET A 130 7.75 17.70 -8.41
CA MET A 130 6.81 18.82 -8.67
C MET A 130 6.25 18.79 -10.09
N GLY A 131 6.97 18.22 -11.05
CA GLY A 131 6.51 18.05 -12.42
C GLY A 131 5.42 17.00 -12.56
N LEU A 132 5.43 15.97 -11.70
CA LEU A 132 4.43 14.91 -11.69
C LEU A 132 3.19 15.27 -10.85
N ARG A 133 3.28 16.28 -9.97
CA ARG A 133 2.23 16.71 -9.03
C ARG A 133 1.70 15.60 -8.11
N GLN A 134 2.49 14.57 -7.90
CA GLN A 134 2.18 13.39 -7.07
C GLN A 134 3.47 12.66 -6.73
N GLY A 135 3.43 11.73 -5.77
CA GLY A 135 4.55 10.86 -5.48
C GLY A 135 4.99 10.05 -6.70
N ILE A 136 6.30 9.85 -6.86
CA ILE A 136 6.87 9.11 -8.01
C ILE A 136 6.32 7.68 -8.04
N PHE A 137 6.19 7.03 -6.89
CA PHE A 137 5.61 5.70 -6.79
C PHE A 137 4.16 5.67 -7.28
N SER A 138 3.31 6.58 -6.78
CA SER A 138 1.90 6.68 -7.18
C SER A 138 1.75 6.95 -8.67
N HIS A 139 2.63 7.79 -9.25
CA HIS A 139 2.64 8.04 -10.68
C HIS A 139 2.78 6.73 -11.50
N PHE A 140 3.80 5.94 -11.17
CA PHE A 140 4.03 4.70 -11.90
C PHE A 140 3.03 3.60 -11.53
N LEU A 141 2.52 3.57 -10.29
CA LEU A 141 1.45 2.67 -9.87
C LEU A 141 0.19 2.85 -10.74
N ILE A 142 -0.26 4.10 -10.90
CA ILE A 142 -1.42 4.43 -11.73
C ILE A 142 -1.19 4.03 -13.20
N ARG A 143 0.00 4.27 -13.74
CA ARG A 143 0.34 3.88 -15.12
C ARG A 143 0.34 2.36 -15.28
N GLY A 144 0.91 1.64 -14.30
CA GLY A 144 0.88 0.18 -14.30
C GLY A 144 -0.55 -0.35 -14.32
N LEU A 145 -1.40 0.14 -13.42
CA LEU A 145 -2.82 -0.25 -13.36
C LEU A 145 -3.64 0.15 -14.60
N LYS A 146 -3.20 1.16 -15.35
CA LYS A 146 -3.79 1.54 -16.64
C LYS A 146 -3.33 0.68 -17.81
N GLY A 147 -2.51 -0.34 -17.56
CA GLY A 147 -2.13 -1.35 -18.54
C GLY A 147 -0.65 -1.42 -18.90
N GLU A 148 0.18 -0.47 -18.47
CA GLU A 148 1.60 -0.52 -18.80
C GLU A 148 2.33 -1.67 -18.09
N ALA A 149 1.74 -2.24 -17.03
CA ALA A 149 2.27 -3.40 -16.33
C ALA A 149 1.86 -4.73 -16.96
N ASP A 150 0.90 -4.77 -17.88
CA ASP A 150 0.48 -5.98 -18.59
C ASP A 150 1.56 -6.39 -19.60
N LEU A 151 2.58 -7.11 -19.13
CA LEU A 151 3.75 -7.50 -19.94
C LEU A 151 3.47 -8.70 -20.83
N ASN A 152 2.64 -9.63 -20.38
CA ASN A 152 2.28 -10.84 -21.09
C ASN A 152 1.12 -10.62 -22.09
N ARG A 153 0.41 -9.47 -21.99
CA ARG A 153 -0.70 -9.03 -22.85
C ARG A 153 -1.94 -9.92 -22.76
N ASP A 154 -2.17 -10.49 -21.58
CA ASP A 154 -3.37 -11.29 -21.32
C ASP A 154 -4.55 -10.45 -20.83
N LYS A 155 -4.36 -9.12 -20.69
CA LYS A 155 -5.31 -8.11 -20.18
C LYS A 155 -5.60 -8.21 -18.69
N ILE A 156 -4.88 -9.01 -17.98
CA ILE A 156 -4.89 -9.10 -16.53
C ILE A 156 -3.57 -8.54 -16.02
N ILE A 157 -3.63 -7.73 -14.98
CA ILE A 157 -2.43 -7.25 -14.29
C ILE A 157 -2.35 -8.03 -12.99
N SER A 158 -1.33 -8.87 -12.88
CA SER A 158 -1.01 -9.56 -11.63
C SER A 158 -0.25 -8.65 -10.66
N VAL A 159 -0.25 -9.02 -9.38
CA VAL A 159 0.51 -8.26 -8.37
C VAL A 159 2.01 -8.25 -8.69
N GLN A 160 2.53 -9.36 -9.25
CA GLN A 160 3.94 -9.45 -9.63
C GLN A 160 4.27 -8.53 -10.81
N GLU A 161 3.46 -8.53 -11.87
CA GLU A 161 3.66 -7.63 -13.01
C GLU A 161 3.60 -6.16 -12.59
N LEU A 162 2.63 -5.82 -11.73
CA LEU A 162 2.52 -4.47 -11.19
C LEU A 162 3.78 -4.07 -10.42
N TYR A 163 4.27 -4.94 -9.54
CA TYR A 163 5.49 -4.70 -8.77
C TYR A 163 6.72 -4.55 -9.67
N ASP A 164 6.91 -5.46 -10.62
CA ASP A 164 8.07 -5.45 -11.51
C ASP A 164 8.10 -4.16 -12.33
N PHE A 165 6.96 -3.76 -12.89
CA PHE A 165 6.81 -2.51 -13.61
C PHE A 165 7.12 -1.30 -12.73
N VAL A 166 6.44 -1.18 -11.58
CA VAL A 166 6.59 -0.03 -10.67
C VAL A 166 8.01 0.05 -10.12
N SER A 167 8.56 -1.06 -9.66
CA SER A 167 9.90 -1.12 -9.10
C SER A 167 10.96 -0.71 -10.13
N GLN A 168 10.86 -1.21 -11.36
CA GLN A 168 11.78 -0.84 -12.44
C GLN A 168 11.69 0.65 -12.77
N LYS A 169 10.48 1.19 -12.91
CA LYS A 169 10.27 2.60 -13.30
C LYS A 169 10.69 3.57 -12.20
N VAL A 170 10.33 3.29 -10.95
CA VAL A 170 10.70 4.14 -9.80
C VAL A 170 12.21 4.17 -9.65
N ARG A 171 12.88 3.03 -9.65
CA ARG A 171 14.34 2.94 -9.54
C ARG A 171 15.05 3.70 -10.68
N ALA A 172 14.59 3.51 -11.91
CA ALA A 172 15.15 4.21 -13.06
C ALA A 172 14.96 5.72 -12.96
N TYR A 173 13.79 6.18 -12.54
CA TYR A 173 13.48 7.60 -12.43
C TYR A 173 14.26 8.29 -11.30
N THR A 174 14.43 7.59 -10.17
CA THR A 174 15.09 8.14 -8.98
C THR A 174 16.59 7.83 -8.90
N ALA A 175 17.19 7.29 -9.97
CA ALA A 175 18.57 6.79 -9.97
C ALA A 175 18.87 5.84 -8.78
N ASN A 176 17.91 4.96 -8.46
CA ASN A 176 17.90 4.03 -7.33
C ASN A 176 17.84 4.68 -5.93
N ALA A 177 17.47 5.95 -5.82
CA ALA A 177 17.28 6.59 -4.52
C ALA A 177 15.99 6.14 -3.82
N GLN A 178 15.05 5.52 -4.56
CA GLN A 178 13.82 4.94 -4.05
C GLN A 178 13.62 3.55 -4.64
N SER A 179 13.37 2.57 -3.78
CA SER A 179 13.19 1.18 -4.17
C SER A 179 11.89 0.62 -3.60
N PRO A 180 10.81 0.53 -4.41
CA PRO A 180 9.59 -0.12 -3.98
C PRO A 180 9.83 -1.55 -3.53
N THR A 181 9.03 -2.00 -2.58
CA THR A 181 9.10 -3.35 -2.02
C THR A 181 7.76 -4.06 -2.15
N LEU A 182 7.82 -5.37 -2.37
CA LEU A 182 6.67 -6.26 -2.35
C LEU A 182 6.92 -7.36 -1.33
N SER A 183 5.98 -7.56 -0.42
CA SER A 183 6.06 -8.57 0.63
C SER A 183 4.69 -9.16 0.96
N GLY A 184 4.67 -10.19 1.78
CA GLY A 184 3.45 -10.88 2.21
C GLY A 184 3.39 -12.31 1.69
N ASN A 185 2.35 -13.03 2.12
CA ASN A 185 2.06 -14.38 1.65
C ASN A 185 0.94 -14.33 0.60
N PHE A 186 1.31 -14.30 -0.67
CA PHE A 186 0.38 -14.12 -1.78
C PHE A 186 0.77 -14.97 -2.99
N ASP A 187 -0.20 -15.25 -3.86
CA ASP A 187 0.07 -15.80 -5.19
C ASP A 187 0.62 -14.67 -6.09
N PRO A 188 1.82 -14.82 -6.71
CA PRO A 188 2.34 -13.85 -7.67
C PRO A 188 1.38 -13.51 -8.82
N ASN A 189 0.53 -14.47 -9.21
CA ASN A 189 -0.46 -14.30 -10.26
C ASN A 189 -1.79 -13.69 -9.74
N MET A 190 -1.88 -13.30 -8.46
CA MET A 190 -3.07 -12.66 -7.92
C MET A 190 -3.46 -11.46 -8.78
N PRO A 191 -4.67 -11.45 -9.37
CA PRO A 191 -5.10 -10.35 -10.23
C PRO A 191 -5.37 -9.09 -9.40
N VAL A 192 -4.83 -7.96 -9.82
CA VAL A 192 -5.02 -6.64 -9.21
C VAL A 192 -5.68 -5.64 -10.15
N GLY A 193 -5.77 -5.98 -11.42
CA GLY A 193 -6.42 -5.17 -12.44
C GLY A 193 -6.80 -5.98 -13.67
N ALA A 194 -7.83 -5.50 -14.37
CA ALA A 194 -8.24 -6.04 -15.66
C ALA A 194 -8.47 -4.89 -16.65
N LEU A 195 -7.92 -5.02 -17.84
CA LEU A 195 -8.02 -4.00 -18.88
C LEU A 195 -9.32 -4.18 -19.68
N ARG A 196 -10.14 -3.13 -19.68
CA ARG A 196 -11.34 -3.04 -20.52
C ARG A 196 -11.01 -2.19 -21.75
N TYR A 197 -11.20 -2.76 -22.92
CA TYR A 197 -11.13 -2.03 -24.20
C TYR A 197 -12.55 -1.85 -24.74
#